data_ffee0a62f70087bd82ba511ed946644a
#
_entry.id   ffee0a62f70087bd82ba511ed946644a
#
_cell.length_a   1.000
_cell.length_b   1.000
_cell.length_c   1.000
_cell.angle_alpha   90.00
_cell.angle_beta   90.00
_cell.angle_gamma   90.00
#
_symmetry.space_group_name_H-M   'P 1'
#
loop_
_entity.id
_entity.type
_entity.pdbx_description
1 polymer ?
#
loop_
_entity_poly.entity_id
_entity_poly.type
_entity_poly.pdbx_seq_one_letter_code
_entity_poly.pdbx_strand_id
1 'polypeptide(L)'
;LAKRNPPLAETNRILTMEIGEVYPPSGHVQRLYCDGCNDHLDLIYKKFSEHVSGVRVEIMDLPYLHCPRCDRSVLPENSRFAIIRLWEQAKEQASPGVRSQRKKPMQNFGFTSIPFKYDSDDYYYIPGLERPHDVGFLTPVFFNKEVLLKYDASPNYEVKFASTTYGTIHGEGFYISFGINRNGKVFMWLGDIARLSEAEQYYLISENVPSDHSIGSEFYDGQIECVFTELSTEDRVFALRSGFVEAFKKRWGVSVAHLDREVLDLVSGFNAPIVDTPNERKRVADTLNKVYIESLDNKALAKLAIELNVAPDGSGTLKRLQAILGIVVFDEEELRRLLKP
;
A
#
# COMPACT_ATOMS: atom_id res chain seq x y z
N LEU A 1 39.68 -35.84 41.29
CA LEU A 1 40.23 -34.54 40.97
C LEU A 1 40.10 -34.32 39.45
N ALA A 2 38.91 -33.82 38.99
CA ALA A 2 38.60 -33.45 37.59
C ALA A 2 39.14 -32.07 37.36
N LYS A 3 40.07 -31.89 36.43
CA LYS A 3 40.55 -30.59 35.96
C LYS A 3 39.43 -29.94 35.13
N ARG A 4 38.87 -28.83 35.61
CA ARG A 4 38.04 -27.93 34.82
C ARG A 4 38.93 -27.19 33.82
N ASN A 5 38.64 -27.37 32.53
CA ASN A 5 39.19 -26.51 31.49
C ASN A 5 38.60 -25.10 31.64
N PRO A 6 39.38 -24.03 31.47
CA PRO A 6 38.85 -22.67 31.47
C PRO A 6 37.98 -22.46 30.21
N PRO A 7 36.96 -21.60 30.29
CA PRO A 7 36.12 -21.28 29.13
C PRO A 7 36.96 -20.62 28.05
N LEU A 8 36.81 -21.11 26.83
CA LEU A 8 37.35 -20.49 25.63
C LEU A 8 36.82 -19.03 25.56
N ALA A 9 37.75 -18.08 25.55
CA ALA A 9 37.45 -16.69 25.31
C ALA A 9 36.72 -16.60 23.96
N GLU A 10 35.49 -16.10 23.97
CA GLU A 10 34.79 -15.64 22.76
C GLU A 10 35.64 -14.54 22.15
N THR A 11 36.38 -14.89 21.12
CA THR A 11 37.06 -13.95 20.24
C THR A 11 35.92 -13.16 19.56
N ASN A 12 35.66 -11.95 20.05
CA ASN A 12 34.89 -10.95 19.34
C ASN A 12 35.49 -10.78 17.93
N ARG A 13 35.01 -11.51 16.96
CA ARG A 13 35.29 -11.23 15.54
C ARG A 13 34.70 -9.84 15.26
N ILE A 14 35.59 -8.83 15.24
CA ILE A 14 35.25 -7.54 14.65
C ILE A 14 34.94 -7.85 13.20
N LEU A 15 33.65 -7.84 12.87
CA LEU A 15 33.19 -7.94 11.48
C LEU A 15 33.73 -6.69 10.76
N THR A 16 34.74 -6.86 9.92
CA THR A 16 35.29 -5.81 9.07
C THR A 16 34.54 -5.84 7.74
N MET A 17 33.86 -4.75 7.43
CA MET A 17 33.21 -4.52 6.14
C MET A 17 34.24 -3.94 5.16
N GLU A 18 34.35 -4.48 3.98
CA GLU A 18 35.20 -3.87 2.97
C GLU A 18 34.48 -2.65 2.33
N ILE A 19 35.25 -1.59 2.03
CA ILE A 19 34.65 -0.38 1.44
C ILE A 19 33.91 -0.67 0.13
N GLY A 20 34.35 -1.67 -0.63
CA GLY A 20 33.68 -2.13 -1.86
C GLY A 20 32.24 -2.62 -1.62
N GLU A 21 31.91 -3.13 -0.43
CA GLU A 21 30.58 -3.59 -0.06
C GLU A 21 29.64 -2.41 0.28
N VAL A 22 30.23 -1.26 0.63
CA VAL A 22 29.46 -0.04 0.90
C VAL A 22 29.02 0.63 -0.38
N TYR A 23 29.81 0.56 -1.46
CA TYR A 23 29.42 1.13 -2.76
C TYR A 23 28.13 0.47 -3.27
N PRO A 24 27.24 1.25 -3.91
CA PRO A 24 26.09 0.67 -4.60
C PRO A 24 26.54 -0.35 -5.63
N PRO A 25 25.90 -1.51 -5.74
CA PRO A 25 26.22 -2.47 -6.80
C PRO A 25 26.06 -1.83 -8.17
N SER A 26 27.03 -2.01 -9.07
CA SER A 26 27.00 -1.43 -10.41
C SER A 26 25.76 -1.89 -11.19
N GLY A 27 24.99 -0.95 -11.72
CA GLY A 27 23.79 -1.23 -12.50
C GLY A 27 22.57 -1.67 -11.68
N HIS A 28 22.66 -1.68 -10.35
CA HIS A 28 21.52 -2.00 -9.49
C HIS A 28 20.72 -0.73 -9.17
N VAL A 29 19.47 -0.71 -9.54
CA VAL A 29 18.51 0.32 -9.11
C VAL A 29 17.85 -0.17 -7.82
N GLN A 30 18.04 0.56 -6.75
CA GLN A 30 17.39 0.23 -5.48
C GLN A 30 15.89 0.47 -5.59
N ARG A 31 15.11 -0.52 -5.19
CA ARG A 31 13.65 -0.47 -5.12
C ARG A 31 13.19 -0.45 -3.67
N LEU A 32 11.94 -0.05 -3.46
CA LEU A 32 11.34 -0.03 -2.12
C LEU A 32 10.84 -1.41 -1.67
N TYR A 33 11.32 -2.49 -2.29
CA TYR A 33 10.94 -3.85 -1.94
C TYR A 33 12.06 -4.62 -1.24
N CYS A 34 11.67 -5.48 -0.32
CA CYS A 34 12.58 -6.37 0.37
C CYS A 34 12.96 -7.57 -0.51
N ASP A 35 14.24 -7.76 -0.78
CA ASP A 35 14.75 -8.90 -1.56
C ASP A 35 14.41 -10.27 -0.94
N GLY A 36 14.06 -10.31 0.36
CA GLY A 36 13.79 -11.56 1.07
C GLY A 36 12.33 -12.00 1.02
N CYS A 37 11.39 -11.07 1.02
CA CYS A 37 9.96 -11.40 1.14
C CYS A 37 9.06 -10.55 0.23
N ASN A 38 9.64 -9.68 -0.59
CA ASN A 38 8.97 -8.79 -1.53
C ASN A 38 7.91 -7.86 -0.88
N ASP A 39 8.05 -7.58 0.43
CA ASP A 39 7.24 -6.58 1.10
C ASP A 39 7.89 -5.19 0.97
N HIS A 40 7.11 -4.11 1.09
CA HIS A 40 7.65 -2.76 1.06
C HIS A 40 8.54 -2.48 2.28
N LEU A 41 9.57 -1.68 2.05
CA LEU A 41 10.49 -1.21 3.08
C LEU A 41 10.02 0.13 3.63
N ASP A 42 10.23 0.36 4.92
CA ASP A 42 9.99 1.63 5.58
C ASP A 42 11.32 2.33 5.88
N LEU A 43 11.36 3.66 5.80
CA LEU A 43 12.55 4.42 6.17
C LEU A 43 12.62 4.53 7.70
N ILE A 44 13.74 4.11 8.27
CA ILE A 44 14.01 4.19 9.72
C ILE A 44 15.40 4.76 9.98
N TYR A 45 15.69 5.11 11.23
CA TYR A 45 16.99 5.63 11.64
C TYR A 45 17.67 4.67 12.60
N LYS A 46 18.91 4.29 12.28
CA LYS A 46 19.74 3.42 13.13
C LYS A 46 21.14 3.99 13.30
N LYS A 47 21.81 3.61 14.37
CA LYS A 47 23.24 3.85 14.51
C LYS A 47 23.99 2.90 13.57
N PHE A 48 24.87 3.46 12.73
CA PHE A 48 25.89 2.72 12.00
C PHE A 48 27.19 2.74 12.82
N SER A 49 27.83 1.59 13.06
CA SER A 49 29.08 1.50 13.84
C SER A 49 29.88 0.28 13.39
N GLU A 50 30.64 0.44 12.33
CA GLU A 50 31.39 -0.66 11.71
C GLU A 50 32.84 -0.27 11.44
N HIS A 51 33.70 -1.28 11.31
CA HIS A 51 35.04 -1.10 10.78
C HIS A 51 35.02 -1.29 9.27
N VAL A 52 35.22 -0.19 8.53
CA VAL A 52 35.20 -0.17 7.08
C VAL A 52 36.65 -0.06 6.58
N SER A 53 37.17 -1.11 5.95
CA SER A 53 38.56 -1.19 5.43
C SER A 53 39.60 -0.54 6.37
N GLY A 54 39.54 -0.96 7.66
CA GLY A 54 40.49 -0.53 8.67
C GLY A 54 40.22 0.81 9.37
N VAL A 55 39.14 1.49 9.04
CA VAL A 55 38.67 2.72 9.71
C VAL A 55 37.38 2.45 10.47
N ARG A 56 37.31 2.83 11.73
CA ARG A 56 36.05 2.77 12.50
C ARG A 56 35.15 3.94 12.12
N VAL A 57 34.00 3.65 11.48
CA VAL A 57 33.02 4.65 11.10
C VAL A 57 31.79 4.54 12.00
N GLU A 58 31.47 5.62 12.72
CA GLU A 58 30.25 5.72 13.53
C GLU A 58 29.39 6.87 13.06
N ILE A 59 28.14 6.59 12.72
CA ILE A 59 27.14 7.60 12.31
C ILE A 59 25.89 7.38 13.15
N MET A 60 25.48 8.40 13.89
CA MET A 60 24.23 8.39 14.62
C MET A 60 23.09 8.80 13.66
N ASP A 61 21.92 8.18 13.85
CA ASP A 61 20.69 8.49 13.09
C ASP A 61 20.87 8.34 11.57
N LEU A 62 21.61 7.33 11.12
CA LEU A 62 21.74 7.03 9.70
C LEU A 62 20.44 6.43 9.16
N PRO A 63 19.89 6.93 8.03
CA PRO A 63 18.72 6.33 7.39
C PRO A 63 18.99 4.93 6.86
N TYR A 64 18.03 4.04 7.09
CA TYR A 64 17.97 2.68 6.55
C TYR A 64 16.59 2.41 5.97
N LEU A 65 16.52 1.58 4.97
CA LEU A 65 15.28 0.97 4.52
C LEU A 65 15.11 -0.37 5.24
N HIS A 66 14.03 -0.52 5.98
CA HIS A 66 13.77 -1.65 6.87
C HIS A 66 12.51 -2.39 6.47
N CYS A 67 12.57 -3.72 6.41
CA CYS A 67 11.42 -4.55 6.18
C CYS A 67 10.74 -4.93 7.50
N PRO A 68 9.52 -4.47 7.76
CA PRO A 68 8.82 -4.81 8.99
C PRO A 68 8.38 -6.27 9.07
N ARG A 69 8.37 -6.99 7.92
CA ARG A 69 7.95 -8.39 7.86
C ARG A 69 9.06 -9.38 8.19
N CYS A 70 10.29 -9.14 7.74
CA CYS A 70 11.41 -10.07 7.92
C CYS A 70 12.61 -9.45 8.66
N ASP A 71 12.47 -8.24 9.20
CA ASP A 71 13.46 -7.50 10.00
C ASP A 71 14.79 -7.20 9.27
N ARG A 72 14.83 -7.35 7.95
CA ARG A 72 16.00 -6.99 7.14
C ARG A 72 16.08 -5.47 6.98
N SER A 73 17.32 -4.97 6.98
CA SER A 73 17.59 -3.55 6.73
C SER A 73 18.67 -3.43 5.67
N VAL A 74 18.46 -2.47 4.76
CA VAL A 74 19.42 -2.13 3.69
C VAL A 74 19.76 -0.66 3.75
N LEU A 75 20.96 -0.28 3.33
CA LEU A 75 21.40 1.11 3.27
C LEU A 75 20.88 1.74 1.96
N PRO A 76 20.09 2.82 2.05
CA PRO A 76 19.79 3.62 0.87
C PRO A 76 21.06 4.25 0.28
N GLU A 77 21.03 4.58 -0.99
CA GLU A 77 22.18 5.09 -1.75
C GLU A 77 22.83 6.30 -1.06
N ASN A 78 22.03 7.28 -0.63
CA ASN A 78 22.54 8.47 0.05
C ASN A 78 23.18 8.15 1.41
N SER A 79 22.73 7.11 2.12
CA SER A 79 23.39 6.64 3.33
C SER A 79 24.73 5.97 3.04
N ARG A 80 24.85 5.22 1.95
CA ARG A 80 26.11 4.64 1.49
C ARG A 80 27.14 5.73 1.17
N PHE A 81 26.74 6.75 0.43
CA PHE A 81 27.62 7.90 0.14
C PHE A 81 28.03 8.66 1.40
N ALA A 82 27.17 8.79 2.39
CA ALA A 82 27.54 9.40 3.68
C ALA A 82 28.65 8.59 4.40
N ILE A 83 28.55 7.26 4.40
CA ILE A 83 29.59 6.37 4.97
C ILE A 83 30.90 6.51 4.21
N ILE A 84 30.85 6.45 2.86
CA ILE A 84 32.02 6.56 1.98
C ILE A 84 32.75 7.88 2.22
N ARG A 85 32.02 8.99 2.22
CA ARG A 85 32.59 10.33 2.44
C ARG A 85 33.31 10.45 3.79
N LEU A 86 32.72 9.92 4.85
CA LEU A 86 33.35 9.93 6.18
C LEU A 86 34.57 9.02 6.24
N TRP A 87 34.51 7.87 5.58
CA TRP A 87 35.65 6.98 5.45
C TRP A 87 36.81 7.63 4.69
N GLU A 88 36.56 8.29 3.55
CA GLU A 88 37.55 9.03 2.78
C GLU A 88 38.19 10.15 3.63
N GLN A 89 37.38 10.95 4.32
CA GLN A 89 37.84 11.98 5.23
C GLN A 89 38.77 11.42 6.32
N ALA A 90 38.44 10.27 6.92
CA ALA A 90 39.29 9.64 7.92
C ALA A 90 40.59 9.15 7.33
N LYS A 91 40.58 8.62 6.09
CA LYS A 91 41.80 8.19 5.38
C LYS A 91 42.73 9.36 5.06
N GLU A 92 42.20 10.47 4.55
CA GLU A 92 42.96 11.70 4.28
C GLU A 92 43.63 12.27 5.54
N GLN A 93 42.95 12.17 6.68
CA GLN A 93 43.44 12.62 7.99
C GLN A 93 44.31 11.59 8.72
N ALA A 94 44.59 10.42 8.11
CA ALA A 94 45.26 9.27 8.75
C ALA A 94 44.65 8.91 10.11
N SER A 95 43.34 9.07 10.26
CA SER A 95 42.61 8.79 11.50
C SER A 95 42.15 7.34 11.56
N PRO A 96 42.31 6.64 12.70
CA PRO A 96 41.83 5.27 12.87
C PRO A 96 40.30 5.18 12.96
N GLY A 97 39.60 6.30 13.10
CA GLY A 97 38.15 6.32 13.16
C GLY A 97 37.56 7.70 13.04
N VAL A 98 36.30 7.74 12.65
CA VAL A 98 35.50 8.95 12.49
C VAL A 98 34.14 8.74 13.12
N ARG A 99 33.62 9.78 13.81
CA ARG A 99 32.30 9.80 14.38
C ARG A 99 31.54 11.02 13.89
N SER A 100 30.35 10.81 13.43
CA SER A 100 29.45 11.88 12.99
C SER A 100 28.05 11.68 13.57
N GLN A 101 27.42 12.79 13.88
CA GLN A 101 25.99 12.83 14.11
C GLN A 101 25.36 13.49 12.91
N ARG A 102 24.45 12.78 12.27
CA ARG A 102 23.71 13.35 11.17
C ARG A 102 22.87 14.52 11.66
N LYS A 103 23.08 15.70 11.08
CA LYS A 103 22.16 16.82 11.25
C LYS A 103 21.04 16.63 10.22
N LYS A 104 19.82 16.49 10.71
CA LYS A 104 18.62 16.42 9.85
C LYS A 104 18.39 17.83 9.26
N PRO A 105 18.61 18.05 7.97
CA PRO A 105 18.27 19.34 7.38
C PRO A 105 16.74 19.41 7.31
N MET A 106 16.16 20.41 7.96
CA MET A 106 14.76 20.78 7.65
C MET A 106 14.81 21.59 6.35
N GLN A 107 14.59 20.91 5.25
CA GLN A 107 14.50 21.58 3.96
C GLN A 107 13.04 21.91 3.66
N ASN A 108 12.77 23.18 3.41
CA ASN A 108 11.50 23.61 2.85
C ASN A 108 11.66 23.69 1.33
N PHE A 109 10.91 22.86 0.61
CA PHE A 109 10.97 22.81 -0.86
C PHE A 109 10.23 23.97 -1.54
N GLY A 110 9.46 24.79 -0.79
CA GLY A 110 8.87 26.03 -1.31
C GLY A 110 7.73 25.88 -2.31
N PHE A 111 7.13 24.68 -2.43
CA PHE A 111 6.01 24.45 -3.36
C PHE A 111 4.73 25.17 -2.94
N THR A 112 4.50 25.37 -1.65
CA THR A 112 3.31 26.02 -1.10
C THR A 112 3.70 26.97 0.03
N SER A 113 2.94 28.05 0.20
CA SER A 113 3.06 28.98 1.33
C SER A 113 2.45 28.41 2.61
N ILE A 114 1.60 27.39 2.51
CA ILE A 114 0.96 26.72 3.65
C ILE A 114 1.95 25.75 4.30
N PRO A 115 2.17 25.84 5.62
CA PRO A 115 3.24 25.12 6.30
C PRO A 115 2.87 23.67 6.60
N PHE A 116 2.77 22.82 5.58
CA PHE A 116 2.58 21.39 5.79
C PHE A 116 3.74 20.77 6.55
N LYS A 117 3.40 19.83 7.42
CA LYS A 117 4.38 18.96 8.09
C LYS A 117 4.74 17.84 7.13
N TYR A 118 6.00 17.74 6.75
CA TYR A 118 6.58 16.64 5.98
C TYR A 118 8.05 16.45 6.39
N ASP A 119 8.66 15.37 5.92
CA ASP A 119 10.06 15.11 6.17
C ASP A 119 10.84 15.06 4.85
N SER A 120 11.82 15.95 4.70
CA SER A 120 12.67 15.96 3.49
C SER A 120 13.51 14.70 3.32
N ASP A 121 13.71 13.92 4.40
CA ASP A 121 14.43 12.66 4.31
C ASP A 121 13.67 11.62 3.51
N ASP A 122 12.34 11.62 3.56
CA ASP A 122 11.53 10.73 2.74
C ASP A 122 11.86 10.92 1.25
N TYR A 123 12.02 12.17 0.81
CA TYR A 123 12.39 12.50 -0.56
C TYR A 123 13.79 12.01 -0.94
N TYR A 124 14.77 12.18 -0.05
CA TYR A 124 16.16 11.85 -0.36
C TYR A 124 16.56 10.39 -0.13
N TYR A 125 15.84 9.66 0.72
CA TYR A 125 16.24 8.31 1.12
C TYR A 125 15.28 7.21 0.66
N ILE A 126 14.07 7.56 0.25
CA ILE A 126 13.16 6.57 -0.34
C ILE A 126 13.42 6.50 -1.84
N PRO A 127 13.67 5.29 -2.38
CA PRO A 127 13.98 5.09 -3.79
C PRO A 127 12.93 5.68 -4.73
N GLY A 128 13.39 6.27 -5.84
CA GLY A 128 12.55 6.77 -6.93
C GLY A 128 11.87 8.11 -6.69
N LEU A 129 11.99 8.72 -5.49
CA LEU A 129 11.38 10.02 -5.20
C LEU A 129 12.28 11.19 -5.62
N GLU A 130 13.59 11.04 -5.54
CA GLU A 130 14.53 12.08 -5.93
C GLU A 130 14.53 12.26 -7.45
N ARG A 131 14.38 13.50 -7.90
CA ARG A 131 14.36 13.86 -9.31
C ARG A 131 15.33 15.02 -9.59
N PRO A 132 16.00 15.04 -10.73
CA PRO A 132 16.92 16.13 -11.10
C PRO A 132 16.19 17.46 -11.36
N HIS A 133 14.91 17.40 -11.75
CA HIS A 133 14.03 18.55 -11.93
C HIS A 133 12.89 18.48 -10.92
N ASP A 134 12.36 19.62 -10.52
CA ASP A 134 11.29 19.75 -9.53
C ASP A 134 11.65 19.09 -8.19
N VAL A 135 12.82 19.44 -7.66
CA VAL A 135 13.36 18.91 -6.40
C VAL A 135 12.36 19.08 -5.27
N GLY A 136 11.99 17.95 -4.63
CA GLY A 136 11.01 17.90 -3.56
C GLY A 136 9.57 17.70 -4.02
N PHE A 137 9.28 17.65 -5.33
CA PHE A 137 7.91 17.44 -5.84
C PHE A 137 7.26 16.17 -5.27
N LEU A 138 7.99 15.06 -5.27
CA LEU A 138 7.53 13.75 -4.78
C LEU A 138 7.73 13.56 -3.27
N THR A 139 7.87 14.64 -2.50
CA THR A 139 7.89 14.53 -1.03
C THR A 139 6.51 14.10 -0.53
N PRO A 140 6.39 12.99 0.21
CA PRO A 140 5.11 12.58 0.74
C PRO A 140 4.68 13.49 1.90
N VAL A 141 3.44 13.96 1.84
CA VAL A 141 2.76 14.68 2.92
C VAL A 141 1.67 13.80 3.47
N PHE A 142 1.70 13.56 4.78
CA PHE A 142 0.82 12.60 5.44
C PHE A 142 -0.36 13.25 6.12
N PHE A 143 -1.48 12.54 6.10
CA PHE A 143 -2.75 12.97 6.68
C PHE A 143 -3.41 11.84 7.46
N ASN A 144 -4.26 12.21 8.42
CA ASN A 144 -5.21 11.25 8.96
C ASN A 144 -6.16 10.78 7.85
N LYS A 145 -6.67 9.54 7.95
CA LYS A 145 -7.58 8.99 6.94
C LYS A 145 -8.87 9.79 6.80
N GLU A 146 -9.26 10.49 7.86
CA GLU A 146 -10.40 11.38 7.93
C GLU A 146 -10.35 12.54 6.93
N VAL A 147 -9.17 12.87 6.39
CA VAL A 147 -9.01 13.87 5.30
C VAL A 147 -9.89 13.55 4.10
N LEU A 148 -10.20 12.28 3.86
CA LEU A 148 -11.03 11.86 2.74
C LEU A 148 -12.54 12.09 2.98
N LEU A 149 -12.98 12.29 4.23
CA LEU A 149 -14.41 12.41 4.57
C LEU A 149 -15.11 13.60 3.91
N LYS A 150 -14.43 14.75 3.80
CA LYS A 150 -14.97 15.90 3.08
C LYS A 150 -15.32 15.54 1.64
N TYR A 151 -14.42 14.82 1.00
CA TYR A 151 -14.50 14.49 -0.41
C TYR A 151 -15.51 13.35 -0.68
N ASP A 152 -15.64 12.42 0.24
CA ASP A 152 -16.59 11.30 0.14
C ASP A 152 -18.03 11.73 0.45
N ALA A 153 -18.21 12.66 1.42
CA ALA A 153 -19.52 13.09 1.87
C ALA A 153 -20.15 14.19 1.04
N SER A 154 -19.40 14.90 0.20
CA SER A 154 -19.87 16.06 -0.54
C SER A 154 -20.14 15.74 -2.03
N PRO A 155 -21.30 16.09 -2.58
CA PRO A 155 -21.63 15.84 -4.00
C PRO A 155 -20.77 16.63 -5.00
N ASN A 156 -19.96 17.58 -4.53
CA ASN A 156 -19.05 18.37 -5.36
C ASN A 156 -17.75 17.63 -5.67
N TYR A 157 -17.52 16.49 -5.03
CA TYR A 157 -16.32 15.71 -5.19
C TYR A 157 -16.65 14.25 -5.46
N GLU A 158 -15.70 13.55 -6.04
CA GLU A 158 -15.78 12.11 -6.26
C GLU A 158 -14.47 11.48 -5.82
N VAL A 159 -14.55 10.54 -4.87
CA VAL A 159 -13.40 9.72 -4.44
C VAL A 159 -13.48 8.39 -5.17
N LYS A 160 -12.45 8.09 -5.96
CA LYS A 160 -12.33 6.83 -6.70
C LYS A 160 -11.13 6.03 -6.20
N PHE A 161 -11.34 4.78 -5.89
CA PHE A 161 -10.27 3.84 -5.58
C PHE A 161 -9.92 3.02 -6.83
N ALA A 162 -8.68 3.14 -7.29
CA ALA A 162 -8.15 2.29 -8.35
C ALA A 162 -7.75 0.91 -7.81
N SER A 163 -7.38 0.86 -6.52
CA SER A 163 -7.06 -0.36 -5.77
C SER A 163 -7.27 -0.12 -4.27
N THR A 164 -6.96 -1.10 -3.42
CA THR A 164 -7.16 -0.99 -1.97
C THR A 164 -6.41 0.19 -1.33
N THR A 165 -5.23 0.54 -1.86
CA THR A 165 -4.34 1.57 -1.27
C THR A 165 -4.00 2.70 -2.23
N TYR A 166 -4.67 2.77 -3.38
CA TYR A 166 -4.51 3.82 -4.38
C TYR A 166 -5.85 4.42 -4.76
N GLY A 167 -6.01 5.72 -4.55
CA GLY A 167 -7.21 6.44 -4.94
C GLY A 167 -6.93 7.80 -5.55
N THR A 168 -8.00 8.41 -6.06
CA THR A 168 -8.01 9.77 -6.63
C THR A 168 -9.20 10.54 -6.09
N ILE A 169 -9.02 11.82 -5.88
CA ILE A 169 -10.07 12.78 -5.57
C ILE A 169 -10.27 13.65 -6.79
N HIS A 170 -11.48 13.70 -7.29
CA HIS A 170 -11.89 14.59 -8.38
C HIS A 170 -12.76 15.70 -7.81
N GLY A 171 -12.45 16.93 -8.15
CA GLY A 171 -13.21 18.13 -7.83
C GLY A 171 -13.35 19.02 -9.05
N GLU A 172 -14.04 20.15 -8.90
CA GLU A 172 -14.20 21.11 -10.00
C GLU A 172 -12.82 21.71 -10.39
N GLY A 173 -12.35 21.35 -11.59
CA GLY A 173 -11.09 21.86 -12.13
C GLY A 173 -9.82 21.22 -11.60
N PHE A 174 -9.89 20.19 -10.75
CA PHE A 174 -8.72 19.46 -10.28
C PHE A 174 -8.97 17.98 -10.08
N TYR A 175 -7.88 17.21 -10.09
CA TYR A 175 -7.82 15.89 -9.50
C TYR A 175 -6.51 15.75 -8.73
N ILE A 176 -6.50 14.96 -7.65
CA ILE A 176 -5.31 14.62 -6.92
C ILE A 176 -5.31 13.15 -6.57
N SER A 177 -4.17 12.50 -6.77
CA SER A 177 -3.99 11.10 -6.40
C SER A 177 -3.47 10.98 -4.98
N PHE A 178 -3.84 9.89 -4.29
CA PHE A 178 -3.39 9.61 -2.95
C PHE A 178 -3.09 8.13 -2.74
N GLY A 179 -2.20 7.86 -1.80
CA GLY A 179 -1.94 6.53 -1.27
C GLY A 179 -2.46 6.36 0.14
N ILE A 180 -2.75 5.12 0.54
CA ILE A 180 -2.99 4.75 1.93
C ILE A 180 -1.90 3.79 2.33
N ASN A 181 -1.10 4.16 3.33
CA ASN A 181 -0.01 3.30 3.79
C ASN A 181 -0.49 2.20 4.76
N ARG A 182 0.39 1.27 5.12
CA ARG A 182 0.10 0.17 6.03
C ARG A 182 -0.37 0.60 7.44
N ASN A 183 -0.08 1.83 7.83
CA ASN A 183 -0.48 2.42 9.11
C ASN A 183 -1.84 3.15 9.01
N GLY A 184 -2.51 3.09 7.85
CA GLY A 184 -3.81 3.71 7.62
C GLY A 184 -3.75 5.23 7.42
N LYS A 185 -2.55 5.81 7.20
CA LYS A 185 -2.41 7.22 6.85
C LYS A 185 -2.57 7.41 5.34
N VAL A 186 -3.23 8.49 4.98
CA VAL A 186 -3.28 8.98 3.60
C VAL A 186 -2.03 9.79 3.33
N PHE A 187 -1.45 9.66 2.15
CA PHE A 187 -0.37 10.54 1.72
C PHE A 187 -0.53 10.98 0.26
N MET A 188 -0.06 12.18 -0.02
CA MET A 188 -0.09 12.83 -1.33
C MET A 188 1.27 13.45 -1.61
N TRP A 189 1.60 13.67 -2.88
CA TRP A 189 2.84 14.35 -3.23
C TRP A 189 2.73 15.85 -2.99
N LEU A 190 3.75 16.45 -2.36
CA LEU A 190 3.81 17.88 -2.05
C LEU A 190 3.59 18.76 -3.30
N GLY A 191 4.17 18.37 -4.44
CA GLY A 191 4.01 19.09 -5.69
C GLY A 191 2.59 19.05 -6.25
N ASP A 192 1.85 17.95 -6.03
CA ASP A 192 0.44 17.88 -6.44
C ASP A 192 -0.47 18.70 -5.51
N ILE A 193 -0.20 18.69 -4.21
CA ILE A 193 -0.89 19.54 -3.23
C ILE A 193 -0.75 21.02 -3.59
N ALA A 194 0.43 21.43 -4.03
CA ALA A 194 0.69 22.82 -4.41
C ALA A 194 -0.13 23.31 -5.62
N ARG A 195 -0.66 22.39 -6.42
CA ARG A 195 -1.54 22.71 -7.57
C ARG A 195 -2.99 22.91 -7.20
N LEU A 196 -3.38 22.53 -5.98
CA LEU A 196 -4.73 22.73 -5.47
C LEU A 196 -4.99 24.20 -5.14
N SER A 197 -6.26 24.59 -5.10
CA SER A 197 -6.63 25.89 -4.60
C SER A 197 -6.19 26.11 -3.16
N GLU A 198 -5.99 27.35 -2.76
CA GLU A 198 -5.60 27.68 -1.39
C GLU A 198 -6.63 27.16 -0.37
N ALA A 199 -7.92 27.20 -0.70
CA ALA A 199 -8.99 26.69 0.14
C ALA A 199 -8.87 25.16 0.38
N GLU A 200 -8.51 24.40 -0.67
CA GLU A 200 -8.28 22.97 -0.53
C GLU A 200 -7.02 22.68 0.30
N GLN A 201 -5.95 23.42 0.09
CA GLN A 201 -4.73 23.28 0.89
C GLN A 201 -4.99 23.60 2.39
N TYR A 202 -5.80 24.60 2.71
CA TYR A 202 -6.21 24.91 4.10
C TYR A 202 -7.07 23.80 4.71
N TYR A 203 -7.86 23.11 3.94
CA TYR A 203 -8.56 21.94 4.42
C TYR A 203 -7.56 20.79 4.71
N LEU A 204 -6.68 20.49 3.77
CA LEU A 204 -5.72 19.42 3.92
C LEU A 204 -4.82 19.58 5.15
N ILE A 205 -4.37 20.81 5.46
CA ILE A 205 -3.50 21.04 6.63
C ILE A 205 -4.19 20.74 7.95
N SER A 206 -5.52 20.76 8.03
CA SER A 206 -6.25 20.41 9.26
C SER A 206 -6.06 18.96 9.69
N GLU A 207 -5.83 18.06 8.72
CA GLU A 207 -5.60 16.64 8.94
C GLU A 207 -4.14 16.23 8.74
N ASN A 208 -3.24 17.20 8.50
CA ASN A 208 -1.84 16.94 8.27
C ASN A 208 -1.10 16.47 9.51
N VAL A 209 -0.47 15.34 9.43
CA VAL A 209 0.30 14.68 10.48
C VAL A 209 1.77 14.54 10.10
N PRO A 210 2.69 14.39 11.08
CA PRO A 210 4.08 14.08 10.78
C PRO A 210 4.22 12.79 9.98
N SER A 211 5.27 12.73 9.14
CA SER A 211 5.64 11.51 8.44
C SER A 211 5.88 10.36 9.42
N ASP A 212 5.45 9.16 9.01
CA ASP A 212 5.84 7.89 9.64
C ASP A 212 6.81 7.09 8.77
N HIS A 213 7.32 7.73 7.71
CA HIS A 213 8.32 7.18 6.80
C HIS A 213 7.91 5.89 6.07
N SER A 214 6.61 5.59 6.03
CA SER A 214 6.04 4.43 5.37
C SER A 214 5.18 4.88 4.18
N ILE A 215 5.63 4.65 2.94
CA ILE A 215 4.89 4.98 1.72
C ILE A 215 4.58 3.77 0.85
N GLY A 216 4.98 2.58 1.30
CA GLY A 216 4.73 1.33 0.59
C GLY A 216 3.24 1.10 0.40
N SER A 217 2.77 1.15 -0.85
CA SER A 217 1.37 1.08 -1.24
C SER A 217 1.26 0.92 -2.76
N GLU A 218 0.12 0.51 -3.24
CA GLU A 218 -0.14 0.44 -4.69
C GLU A 218 -0.08 1.81 -5.37
N PHE A 219 -0.28 2.89 -4.63
CA PHE A 219 -0.06 4.25 -5.14
C PHE A 219 1.42 4.50 -5.46
N TYR A 220 2.35 4.15 -4.54
CA TYR A 220 3.78 4.21 -4.82
C TYR A 220 4.15 3.31 -6.00
N ASP A 221 3.64 2.07 -6.01
CA ASP A 221 3.92 1.10 -7.06
C ASP A 221 3.48 1.61 -8.44
N GLY A 222 2.28 2.16 -8.52
CA GLY A 222 1.75 2.71 -9.78
C GLY A 222 2.45 3.99 -10.24
N GLN A 223 2.76 4.90 -9.31
CA GLN A 223 3.32 6.22 -9.64
C GLN A 223 4.84 6.19 -9.85
N ILE A 224 5.56 5.37 -9.11
CA ILE A 224 7.02 5.36 -9.08
C ILE A 224 7.59 4.13 -9.80
N GLU A 225 7.08 2.94 -9.48
CA GLU A 225 7.60 1.68 -10.03
C GLU A 225 6.95 1.30 -11.37
N CYS A 226 5.91 2.03 -11.81
CA CYS A 226 5.12 1.75 -13.00
C CYS A 226 4.55 0.32 -13.03
N VAL A 227 4.20 -0.20 -11.85
CA VAL A 227 3.56 -1.52 -11.69
C VAL A 227 2.05 -1.33 -11.69
N PHE A 228 1.35 -2.09 -12.54
CA PHE A 228 -0.11 -2.06 -12.55
C PHE A 228 -0.65 -2.66 -11.25
N THR A 229 -1.59 -1.94 -10.64
CA THR A 229 -2.29 -2.40 -9.45
C THR A 229 -3.29 -3.50 -9.79
N GLU A 230 -3.52 -4.43 -8.87
CA GLU A 230 -4.64 -5.36 -8.97
C GLU A 230 -5.96 -4.64 -8.72
N LEU A 231 -7.05 -5.19 -9.25
CA LEU A 231 -8.40 -4.69 -8.96
C LEU A 231 -8.64 -4.65 -7.45
N SER A 232 -9.37 -3.64 -7.00
CA SER A 232 -9.81 -3.56 -5.61
C SER A 232 -10.56 -4.83 -5.18
N THR A 233 -10.60 -5.11 -3.88
CA THR A 233 -11.37 -6.25 -3.38
C THR A 233 -12.84 -6.15 -3.79
N GLU A 234 -13.39 -4.95 -3.79
CA GLU A 234 -14.75 -4.62 -4.19
C GLU A 234 -14.99 -4.96 -5.66
N ASP A 235 -14.11 -4.51 -6.55
CA ASP A 235 -14.20 -4.81 -7.98
C ASP A 235 -14.08 -6.31 -8.26
N ARG A 236 -13.17 -7.00 -7.55
CA ARG A 236 -13.02 -8.46 -7.66
C ARG A 236 -14.28 -9.20 -7.23
N VAL A 237 -14.89 -8.80 -6.13
CA VAL A 237 -16.14 -9.39 -5.63
C VAL A 237 -17.25 -9.22 -6.66
N PHE A 238 -17.41 -8.04 -7.26
CA PHE A 238 -18.43 -7.80 -8.29
C PHE A 238 -18.10 -8.49 -9.63
N ALA A 239 -16.84 -8.58 -10.01
CA ALA A 239 -16.41 -9.35 -11.20
C ALA A 239 -16.73 -10.85 -11.02
N LEU A 240 -16.47 -11.42 -9.84
CA LEU A 240 -16.82 -12.81 -9.52
C LEU A 240 -18.34 -13.05 -9.59
N ARG A 241 -19.15 -12.10 -9.10
CA ARG A 241 -20.61 -12.15 -9.24
C ARG A 241 -21.03 -12.17 -10.71
N SER A 242 -20.47 -11.28 -11.52
CA SER A 242 -20.79 -11.22 -12.95
C SER A 242 -20.42 -12.53 -13.67
N GLY A 243 -19.23 -13.07 -13.40
CA GLY A 243 -18.80 -14.37 -13.91
C GLY A 243 -19.74 -15.51 -13.47
N PHE A 244 -20.21 -15.51 -12.22
CA PHE A 244 -21.18 -16.47 -11.72
C PHE A 244 -22.52 -16.39 -12.49
N VAL A 245 -23.07 -15.18 -12.68
CA VAL A 245 -24.33 -14.95 -13.40
C VAL A 245 -24.22 -15.45 -14.86
N GLU A 246 -23.10 -15.14 -15.52
CA GLU A 246 -22.84 -15.58 -16.90
C GLU A 246 -22.69 -17.11 -16.98
N ALA A 247 -21.93 -17.73 -16.09
CA ALA A 247 -21.75 -19.18 -16.04
C ALA A 247 -23.09 -19.89 -15.77
N PHE A 248 -23.90 -19.35 -14.86
CA PHE A 248 -25.23 -19.87 -14.57
C PHE A 248 -26.13 -19.81 -15.82
N LYS A 249 -26.17 -18.66 -16.50
CA LYS A 249 -26.95 -18.48 -17.74
C LYS A 249 -26.46 -19.42 -18.85
N LYS A 250 -25.15 -19.59 -19.01
CA LYS A 250 -24.58 -20.51 -19.99
C LYS A 250 -24.99 -21.97 -19.76
N ARG A 251 -25.05 -22.38 -18.48
CA ARG A 251 -25.36 -23.76 -18.11
C ARG A 251 -26.85 -24.11 -18.22
N TRP A 252 -27.73 -23.20 -17.79
CA TRP A 252 -29.16 -23.46 -17.68
C TRP A 252 -30.05 -22.63 -18.61
N GLY A 253 -29.49 -21.74 -19.39
CA GLY A 253 -30.23 -20.85 -20.28
C GLY A 253 -31.06 -19.76 -19.57
N VAL A 254 -30.93 -19.65 -18.26
CA VAL A 254 -31.74 -18.76 -17.41
C VAL A 254 -30.83 -17.79 -16.65
N SER A 255 -31.17 -16.52 -16.60
CA SER A 255 -30.47 -15.56 -15.76
C SER A 255 -30.87 -15.76 -14.31
N VAL A 256 -29.88 -15.92 -13.41
CA VAL A 256 -30.10 -16.09 -11.98
C VAL A 256 -30.39 -14.77 -11.26
N ALA A 257 -30.04 -13.63 -11.86
CA ALA A 257 -30.16 -12.32 -11.25
C ALA A 257 -30.55 -11.27 -12.29
N HIS A 258 -31.21 -10.21 -11.82
CA HIS A 258 -31.48 -9.02 -12.58
C HIS A 258 -30.24 -8.11 -12.60
N LEU A 259 -29.94 -7.51 -13.75
CA LEU A 259 -29.00 -6.42 -13.93
C LEU A 259 -29.78 -5.19 -14.34
N ASP A 260 -30.59 -4.67 -13.42
CA ASP A 260 -31.26 -3.41 -13.61
C ASP A 260 -30.34 -2.22 -13.34
N ARG A 261 -30.80 -1.04 -13.69
CA ARG A 261 -30.02 0.20 -13.54
C ARG A 261 -29.65 0.47 -12.07
N GLU A 262 -30.55 0.14 -11.14
CA GLU A 262 -30.29 0.34 -9.71
C GLU A 262 -29.11 -0.50 -9.21
N VAL A 263 -29.02 -1.77 -9.63
CA VAL A 263 -27.88 -2.64 -9.27
C VAL A 263 -26.58 -2.11 -9.86
N LEU A 264 -26.59 -1.65 -11.09
CA LEU A 264 -25.40 -1.07 -11.74
C LEU A 264 -24.95 0.22 -11.04
N ASP A 265 -25.88 1.11 -10.70
CA ASP A 265 -25.58 2.34 -9.98
C ASP A 265 -25.01 2.05 -8.57
N LEU A 266 -25.55 1.04 -7.87
CA LEU A 266 -25.04 0.60 -6.56
C LEU A 266 -23.62 0.03 -6.65
N VAL A 267 -23.33 -0.76 -7.68
CA VAL A 267 -21.99 -1.35 -7.89
C VAL A 267 -20.99 -0.27 -8.28
N SER A 268 -21.35 0.64 -9.18
CA SER A 268 -20.44 1.70 -9.63
C SER A 268 -20.10 2.72 -8.54
N GLY A 269 -21.00 2.95 -7.60
CA GLY A 269 -20.79 3.86 -6.45
C GLY A 269 -20.30 3.18 -5.18
N PHE A 270 -19.97 1.89 -5.23
CA PHE A 270 -19.55 1.16 -4.04
C PHE A 270 -18.06 1.32 -3.77
N ASN A 271 -17.73 1.92 -2.64
CA ASN A 271 -16.37 2.03 -2.12
C ASN A 271 -16.29 1.45 -0.70
N ALA A 272 -15.11 0.97 -0.33
CA ALA A 272 -14.82 0.61 1.05
C ALA A 272 -15.03 1.81 1.98
N PRO A 273 -15.53 1.61 3.21
CA PRO A 273 -15.72 2.71 4.14
C PRO A 273 -14.37 3.38 4.49
N ILE A 274 -14.36 4.71 4.44
CA ILE A 274 -13.18 5.49 4.85
C ILE A 274 -12.95 5.33 6.35
N VAL A 275 -14.03 5.40 7.14
CA VAL A 275 -14.00 5.20 8.59
C VAL A 275 -14.91 4.05 8.98
N ASP A 276 -14.49 3.26 9.96
CA ASP A 276 -15.24 2.11 10.46
C ASP A 276 -16.30 2.56 11.50
N THR A 277 -17.47 2.98 11.00
CA THR A 277 -18.61 3.32 11.84
C THR A 277 -19.75 2.32 11.68
N PRO A 278 -20.67 2.17 12.66
CA PRO A 278 -21.85 1.32 12.52
C PRO A 278 -22.72 1.67 11.31
N ASN A 279 -22.82 2.95 10.94
CA ASN A 279 -23.60 3.41 9.79
C ASN A 279 -22.95 2.98 8.48
N GLU A 280 -21.63 3.11 8.36
CA GLU A 280 -20.88 2.66 7.18
C GLU A 280 -20.94 1.13 7.03
N ARG A 281 -20.78 0.37 8.10
CA ARG A 281 -20.98 -1.10 8.07
C ARG A 281 -22.37 -1.46 7.58
N LYS A 282 -23.40 -0.73 8.03
CA LYS A 282 -24.78 -0.94 7.58
C LYS A 282 -24.92 -0.62 6.10
N ARG A 283 -24.38 0.51 5.60
CA ARG A 283 -24.39 0.88 4.19
C ARG A 283 -23.79 -0.22 3.32
N VAL A 284 -22.62 -0.73 3.71
CA VAL A 284 -21.95 -1.85 3.00
C VAL A 284 -22.84 -3.10 3.00
N ALA A 285 -23.36 -3.49 4.16
CA ALA A 285 -24.21 -4.67 4.28
C ALA A 285 -25.49 -4.55 3.45
N ASP A 286 -26.16 -3.39 3.47
CA ASP A 286 -27.38 -3.12 2.71
C ASP A 286 -27.09 -3.15 1.19
N THR A 287 -25.97 -2.57 0.75
CA THR A 287 -25.56 -2.61 -0.66
C THR A 287 -25.28 -4.05 -1.11
N LEU A 288 -24.49 -4.80 -0.35
CA LEU A 288 -24.20 -6.20 -0.67
C LEU A 288 -25.48 -7.06 -0.67
N ASN A 289 -26.39 -6.83 0.28
CA ASN A 289 -27.69 -7.52 0.32
C ASN A 289 -28.49 -7.25 -0.96
N LYS A 290 -28.61 -6.00 -1.38
CA LYS A 290 -29.33 -5.63 -2.62
C LYS A 290 -28.68 -6.30 -3.84
N VAL A 291 -27.35 -6.20 -3.96
CA VAL A 291 -26.62 -6.71 -5.14
C VAL A 291 -26.59 -8.23 -5.19
N TYR A 292 -26.45 -8.94 -4.06
CA TYR A 292 -26.25 -10.39 -4.04
C TYR A 292 -27.52 -11.18 -3.73
N ILE A 293 -28.45 -10.62 -3.02
CA ILE A 293 -29.62 -11.35 -2.51
C ILE A 293 -30.91 -10.86 -3.19
N GLU A 294 -31.19 -9.54 -3.09
CA GLU A 294 -32.45 -9.00 -3.61
C GLU A 294 -32.49 -8.99 -5.14
N SER A 295 -31.35 -8.85 -5.82
CA SER A 295 -31.25 -8.94 -7.27
C SER A 295 -31.51 -10.33 -7.85
N LEU A 296 -31.56 -11.38 -7.02
CA LEU A 296 -31.81 -12.74 -7.51
C LEU A 296 -33.25 -12.90 -8.04
N ASP A 297 -33.39 -13.50 -9.22
CA ASP A 297 -34.69 -13.76 -9.83
C ASP A 297 -35.36 -15.00 -9.21
N ASN A 298 -36.16 -14.76 -8.20
CA ASN A 298 -36.88 -15.81 -7.49
C ASN A 298 -37.84 -16.60 -8.39
N LYS A 299 -38.44 -15.97 -9.41
CA LYS A 299 -39.36 -16.64 -10.35
C LYS A 299 -38.61 -17.56 -11.31
N ALA A 300 -37.50 -17.08 -11.84
CA ALA A 300 -36.64 -17.87 -12.72
C ALA A 300 -36.06 -19.08 -11.97
N LEU A 301 -35.59 -18.88 -10.73
CA LEU A 301 -35.07 -19.97 -9.89
C LEU A 301 -36.16 -21.00 -9.51
N ALA A 302 -37.39 -20.54 -9.22
CA ALA A 302 -38.49 -21.45 -8.93
C ALA A 302 -38.84 -22.32 -10.14
N LYS A 303 -38.91 -21.74 -11.35
CA LYS A 303 -39.17 -22.47 -12.59
C LYS A 303 -38.05 -23.47 -12.87
N LEU A 304 -36.81 -23.05 -12.78
CA LEU A 304 -35.67 -23.94 -13.01
C LEU A 304 -35.59 -25.11 -12.01
N ALA A 305 -35.88 -24.88 -10.72
CA ALA A 305 -35.92 -25.92 -9.71
C ALA A 305 -36.96 -27.04 -10.06
N ILE A 306 -38.12 -26.64 -10.60
CA ILE A 306 -39.15 -27.59 -11.09
C ILE A 306 -38.62 -28.35 -12.30
N GLU A 307 -38.04 -27.67 -13.29
CA GLU A 307 -37.49 -28.30 -14.51
C GLU A 307 -36.38 -29.32 -14.18
N LEU A 308 -35.56 -29.01 -13.18
CA LEU A 308 -34.48 -29.89 -12.71
C LEU A 308 -34.94 -30.96 -11.71
N ASN A 309 -36.22 -30.99 -11.35
CA ASN A 309 -36.81 -31.88 -10.34
C ASN A 309 -36.08 -31.82 -8.98
N VAL A 310 -35.72 -30.65 -8.54
CA VAL A 310 -35.03 -30.38 -7.25
C VAL A 310 -36.02 -29.80 -6.25
N ALA A 311 -36.12 -30.39 -5.07
CA ALA A 311 -36.94 -29.88 -3.99
C ALA A 311 -36.10 -29.00 -3.04
N PRO A 312 -36.33 -27.66 -3.00
CA PRO A 312 -35.62 -26.81 -2.05
C PRO A 312 -36.13 -27.04 -0.61
N ASP A 313 -35.24 -27.00 0.36
CA ASP A 313 -35.56 -27.05 1.76
C ASP A 313 -36.10 -25.68 2.21
N GLY A 314 -37.32 -25.34 1.77
CA GLY A 314 -38.02 -24.08 2.07
C GLY A 314 -38.30 -23.21 0.82
N SER A 315 -39.05 -22.12 1.03
CA SER A 315 -39.59 -21.26 -0.03
C SER A 315 -38.71 -20.06 -0.45
N GLY A 316 -37.58 -19.81 0.20
CA GLY A 316 -36.72 -18.64 -0.02
C GLY A 316 -35.85 -18.75 -1.28
N THR A 317 -35.51 -17.62 -1.89
CA THR A 317 -34.68 -17.52 -3.09
C THR A 317 -33.32 -18.22 -2.94
N LEU A 318 -32.64 -18.03 -1.83
CA LEU A 318 -31.36 -18.66 -1.52
C LEU A 318 -31.50 -20.20 -1.37
N LYS A 319 -32.59 -20.68 -0.81
CA LYS A 319 -32.84 -22.11 -0.68
C LYS A 319 -33.04 -22.80 -2.03
N ARG A 320 -33.70 -22.11 -2.97
CA ARG A 320 -33.85 -22.57 -4.36
C ARG A 320 -32.50 -22.60 -5.08
N LEU A 321 -31.73 -21.52 -4.95
CA LEU A 321 -30.39 -21.45 -5.51
C LEU A 321 -29.50 -22.57 -4.95
N GLN A 322 -29.51 -22.77 -3.63
CA GLN A 322 -28.76 -23.85 -2.96
C GLN A 322 -29.14 -25.24 -3.48
N ALA A 323 -30.43 -25.51 -3.65
CA ALA A 323 -30.91 -26.79 -4.18
C ALA A 323 -30.44 -27.02 -5.64
N ILE A 324 -30.51 -25.97 -6.50
CA ILE A 324 -30.04 -26.04 -7.87
C ILE A 324 -28.53 -26.26 -7.94
N LEU A 325 -27.76 -25.54 -7.13
CA LEU A 325 -26.31 -25.71 -7.10
C LEU A 325 -25.88 -27.07 -6.51
N GLY A 326 -26.70 -27.65 -5.63
CA GLY A 326 -26.45 -28.97 -5.02
C GLY A 326 -26.40 -30.14 -6.01
N ILE A 327 -26.99 -29.98 -7.21
CA ILE A 327 -26.91 -31.01 -8.29
C ILE A 327 -25.67 -30.82 -9.18
N VAL A 328 -24.91 -29.73 -8.99
CA VAL A 328 -23.69 -29.49 -9.75
C VAL A 328 -22.57 -30.28 -9.09
N VAL A 329 -22.11 -31.32 -9.76
CA VAL A 329 -20.85 -31.96 -9.39
C VAL A 329 -19.75 -31.05 -9.92
N PHE A 330 -19.13 -30.28 -9.03
CA PHE A 330 -17.93 -29.51 -9.37
C PHE A 330 -16.77 -30.48 -9.54
N ASP A 331 -16.09 -30.41 -10.68
CA ASP A 331 -14.79 -31.06 -10.85
C ASP A 331 -13.82 -30.44 -9.85
N GLU A 332 -13.01 -31.28 -9.17
CA GLU A 332 -12.01 -30.77 -8.19
C GLU A 332 -11.06 -29.72 -8.80
N GLU A 333 -10.80 -29.83 -10.11
CA GLU A 333 -9.94 -28.89 -10.83
C GLU A 333 -10.65 -27.54 -11.07
N GLU A 334 -11.94 -27.54 -11.36
CA GLU A 334 -12.77 -26.32 -11.45
C GLU A 334 -12.91 -25.63 -10.09
N LEU A 335 -13.12 -26.36 -9.01
CA LEU A 335 -13.12 -25.85 -7.64
C LEU A 335 -11.77 -25.25 -7.25
N ARG A 336 -10.66 -25.88 -7.60
CA ARG A 336 -9.32 -25.33 -7.36
C ARG A 336 -9.06 -24.06 -8.16
N ARG A 337 -9.62 -23.89 -9.36
CA ARG A 337 -9.52 -22.64 -10.14
C ARG A 337 -10.36 -21.51 -9.55
N LEU A 338 -11.55 -21.83 -9.01
CA LEU A 338 -12.45 -20.85 -8.38
C LEU A 338 -11.99 -20.43 -6.97
N LEU A 339 -11.22 -21.27 -6.27
CA LEU A 339 -10.73 -21.03 -4.90
C LEU A 339 -9.26 -20.59 -4.83
N LYS A 340 -8.56 -20.44 -5.97
CA LYS A 340 -7.25 -19.80 -5.98
C LYS A 340 -7.44 -18.29 -5.81
N PRO A 341 -6.80 -17.69 -4.77
CA PRO A 341 -6.77 -16.24 -4.60
C PRO A 341 -6.02 -15.54 -5.73
#